data_18d58ee05dd2a106c48e6653120e02ac
#
_entry.id   18d58ee05dd2a106c48e6653120e02ac
#
_cell.length_a   1.000
_cell.length_b   1.000
_cell.length_c   1.000
_cell.angle_alpha   90.00
_cell.angle_beta   90.00
_cell.angle_gamma   90.00
#
_symmetry.space_group_name_H-M   'P 1'
#
loop_
_entity.id
_entity.type
_entity.pdbx_description
1 polymer ?
#
loop_
_entity_poly.entity_id
_entity_poly.type
_entity_poly.pdbx_seq_one_letter_code
_entity_poly.pdbx_strand_id
1 'polypeptide(L)'
;MKKFNKEDNLIEIVFEDDFIIVINKNNGLLSHCNQKESTKSAVSLLKKQNIKLYQAEDRLRDGIVHRLDKDTSGLMVLAKNLFSYKSLISQFHDRKVIKVYKAYCWGIPIPIAGTIDKPISNYLNRKK
;
A
#
# COMPACT_ATOMS: atom_id res chain seq x y z
N MET A 1 -13.07 -5.23 30.34
CA MET A 1 -11.75 -5.20 29.67
C MET A 1 -11.94 -5.60 28.22
N LYS A 2 -11.78 -4.67 27.26
CA LYS A 2 -11.74 -5.01 25.82
C LYS A 2 -10.47 -5.83 25.60
N LYS A 3 -10.62 -7.09 25.16
CA LYS A 3 -9.47 -7.89 24.69
C LYS A 3 -8.88 -7.13 23.50
N PHE A 4 -7.67 -6.62 23.65
CA PHE A 4 -6.88 -6.09 22.57
C PHE A 4 -6.62 -7.23 21.56
N ASN A 5 -7.38 -7.26 20.48
CA ASN A 5 -7.12 -8.16 19.38
C ASN A 5 -5.81 -7.70 18.72
N LYS A 6 -4.87 -8.61 18.56
CA LYS A 6 -3.59 -8.38 17.86
C LYS A 6 -3.78 -7.91 16.41
N GLU A 7 -5.01 -8.00 15.90
CA GLU A 7 -5.43 -7.58 14.55
C GLU A 7 -5.69 -6.06 14.46
N ASP A 8 -6.09 -5.42 15.56
CA ASP A 8 -6.46 -4.00 15.60
C ASP A 8 -5.23 -3.07 15.42
N ASN A 9 -4.01 -3.61 15.54
CA ASN A 9 -2.76 -2.86 15.41
C ASN A 9 -2.08 -2.99 14.05
N LEU A 10 -2.66 -3.69 13.07
CA LEU A 10 -1.99 -3.91 11.78
C LEU A 10 -2.20 -2.76 10.79
N ILE A 11 -3.25 -1.97 10.95
CA ILE A 11 -3.53 -0.74 10.22
C ILE A 11 -4.07 0.31 11.19
N GLU A 12 -3.69 1.55 10.95
CA GLU A 12 -4.22 2.74 11.61
C GLU A 12 -4.86 3.62 10.54
N ILE A 13 -6.10 4.06 10.73
CA ILE A 13 -6.75 5.02 9.84
C ILE A 13 -6.25 6.41 10.21
N VAL A 14 -5.54 7.05 9.29
CA VAL A 14 -4.95 8.38 9.47
C VAL A 14 -5.90 9.46 8.98
N PHE A 15 -6.65 9.18 7.91
CA PHE A 15 -7.62 10.10 7.33
C PHE A 15 -8.69 9.32 6.58
N GLU A 16 -9.93 9.80 6.62
CA GLU A 16 -11.04 9.26 5.85
C GLU A 16 -12.03 10.37 5.50
N ASP A 17 -12.50 10.38 4.25
CA ASP A 17 -13.64 11.17 3.77
C ASP A 17 -14.53 10.33 2.83
N ASP A 18 -15.38 10.97 2.04
CA ASP A 18 -16.26 10.28 1.08
C ASP A 18 -15.52 9.75 -0.17
N PHE A 19 -14.30 10.19 -0.41
CA PHE A 19 -13.54 9.92 -1.62
C PHE A 19 -12.39 8.95 -1.40
N ILE A 20 -11.66 9.14 -0.30
CA ILE A 20 -10.43 8.39 -0.01
C ILE A 20 -10.37 7.94 1.44
N ILE A 21 -9.55 6.95 1.68
CA ILE A 21 -9.07 6.60 3.02
C ILE A 21 -7.54 6.50 2.99
N VAL A 22 -6.89 7.07 3.98
CA VAL A 22 -5.44 6.97 4.20
C VAL A 22 -5.19 6.15 5.44
N ILE A 23 -4.40 5.12 5.30
CA ILE A 23 -4.00 4.23 6.39
C ILE A 23 -2.49 4.25 6.59
N ASN A 24 -2.06 4.03 7.81
CA ASN A 24 -0.70 3.64 8.14
C ASN A 24 -0.66 2.11 8.25
N LYS A 25 -0.01 1.47 7.28
CA LYS A 25 0.12 0.00 7.21
C LYS A 25 1.36 -0.44 7.99
N ASN A 26 1.22 -1.40 8.88
CA ASN A 26 2.37 -2.00 9.55
C ASN A 26 3.13 -2.96 8.62
N ASN A 27 4.42 -3.16 8.92
CA ASN A 27 5.23 -4.18 8.27
C ASN A 27 4.67 -5.59 8.53
N GLY A 28 4.98 -6.54 7.67
CA GLY A 28 4.45 -7.91 7.73
C GLY A 28 3.03 -8.08 7.18
N LEU A 29 2.30 -6.98 6.90
CA LEU A 29 0.96 -7.00 6.32
C LEU A 29 1.01 -6.78 4.80
N LEU A 30 0.29 -7.61 4.05
CA LEU A 30 0.09 -7.41 2.61
C LEU A 30 -0.81 -6.19 2.34
N SER A 31 -0.54 -5.45 1.28
CA SER A 31 -1.45 -4.38 0.81
C SER A 31 -2.78 -4.97 0.32
N HIS A 32 -2.74 -6.03 -0.48
CA HIS A 32 -3.88 -6.82 -0.94
C HIS A 32 -3.49 -8.29 -1.06
N CYS A 33 -4.47 -9.19 -1.06
CA CYS A 33 -4.22 -10.62 -1.26
C CYS A 33 -4.00 -10.95 -2.74
N ASN A 34 -3.21 -11.98 -3.04
CA ASN A 34 -3.01 -12.49 -4.40
C ASN A 34 -3.91 -13.70 -4.70
N GLN A 35 -4.51 -14.31 -3.67
CA GLN A 35 -5.39 -15.48 -3.77
C GLN A 35 -6.58 -15.32 -2.85
N LYS A 36 -7.69 -16.00 -3.17
CA LYS A 36 -8.95 -15.91 -2.41
C LYS A 36 -8.87 -16.46 -0.98
N GLU A 37 -7.84 -17.22 -0.64
CA GLU A 37 -7.71 -17.86 0.66
C GLU A 37 -7.02 -16.96 1.69
N SER A 38 -7.78 -16.60 2.69
CA SER A 38 -7.48 -16.23 4.10
C SER A 38 -6.22 -15.40 4.43
N THR A 39 -5.47 -14.88 3.50
CA THR A 39 -4.30 -14.07 3.83
C THR A 39 -4.74 -12.67 4.25
N LYS A 40 -4.33 -12.27 5.46
CA LYS A 40 -4.62 -10.92 5.96
C LYS A 40 -3.92 -9.87 5.09
N SER A 41 -4.69 -8.86 4.67
CA SER A 41 -4.18 -7.71 3.93
C SER A 41 -4.87 -6.44 4.40
N ALA A 42 -4.31 -5.28 4.05
CA ALA A 42 -4.92 -3.99 4.37
C ALA A 42 -6.35 -3.91 3.83
N VAL A 43 -6.58 -4.31 2.57
CA VAL A 43 -7.92 -4.35 1.97
C VAL A 43 -8.88 -5.26 2.75
N SER A 44 -8.43 -6.48 3.14
CA SER A 44 -9.30 -7.40 3.87
C SER A 44 -9.65 -6.90 5.27
N LEU A 45 -8.73 -6.21 5.95
CA LEU A 45 -8.98 -5.62 7.26
C LEU A 45 -9.93 -4.44 7.19
N LEU A 46 -9.79 -3.55 6.20
CA LEU A 46 -10.72 -2.44 5.98
C LEU A 46 -12.14 -2.95 5.69
N LYS A 47 -12.28 -3.98 4.87
CA LYS A 47 -13.58 -4.63 4.60
C LYS A 47 -14.20 -5.23 5.87
N LYS A 48 -13.42 -5.86 6.74
CA LYS A 48 -13.89 -6.37 8.05
C LYS A 48 -14.40 -5.25 8.96
N GLN A 49 -13.86 -4.05 8.84
CA GLN A 49 -14.31 -2.86 9.55
C GLN A 49 -15.50 -2.15 8.87
N ASN A 50 -16.11 -2.79 7.85
CA ASN A 50 -17.20 -2.24 7.04
C ASN A 50 -16.85 -0.96 6.28
N ILE A 51 -15.58 -0.70 6.03
CA ILE A 51 -15.12 0.41 5.20
C ILE A 51 -15.44 0.10 3.74
N LYS A 52 -16.23 0.97 3.11
CA LYS A 52 -16.56 0.86 1.68
C LYS A 52 -15.39 1.36 0.85
N LEU A 53 -14.86 0.50 0.00
CA LEU A 53 -13.83 0.81 -0.98
C LEU A 53 -14.41 0.75 -2.39
N TYR A 54 -13.80 1.46 -3.35
CA TYR A 54 -14.12 1.30 -4.77
C TYR A 54 -13.96 -0.17 -5.18
N GLN A 55 -14.96 -0.71 -5.84
CA GLN A 55 -15.00 -2.11 -6.25
C GLN A 55 -14.26 -2.28 -7.57
N ALA A 56 -13.05 -2.80 -7.51
CA ALA A 56 -12.28 -3.17 -8.70
C ALA A 56 -12.84 -4.46 -9.33
N GLU A 57 -12.49 -4.74 -10.60
CA GLU A 57 -12.78 -6.02 -11.26
C GLU A 57 -12.20 -7.19 -10.44
N ASP A 58 -10.95 -7.08 -10.04
CA ASP A 58 -10.35 -7.95 -9.03
C ASP A 58 -10.70 -7.44 -7.64
N ARG A 59 -11.69 -8.06 -7.01
CA ARG A 59 -12.20 -7.69 -5.67
C ARG A 59 -11.16 -7.82 -4.55
N LEU A 60 -10.04 -8.49 -4.79
CA LEU A 60 -8.93 -8.54 -3.86
C LEU A 60 -8.13 -7.22 -3.85
N ARG A 61 -8.34 -6.37 -4.85
CA ARG A 61 -7.69 -5.07 -5.05
C ARG A 61 -8.63 -3.89 -4.90
N ASP A 62 -9.79 -4.07 -4.25
CA ASP A 62 -10.74 -2.98 -4.06
C ASP A 62 -10.05 -1.73 -3.47
N GLY A 63 -10.27 -0.58 -4.11
CA GLY A 63 -9.70 0.71 -3.72
C GLY A 63 -8.20 0.89 -3.93
N ILE A 64 -7.46 -0.14 -4.37
CA ILE A 64 -6.01 -0.09 -4.53
C ILE A 64 -5.60 0.75 -5.74
N VAL A 65 -4.88 1.82 -5.50
CA VAL A 65 -4.30 2.73 -6.51
C VAL A 65 -2.77 2.69 -6.52
N HIS A 66 -2.15 2.20 -5.44
CA HIS A 66 -0.75 1.88 -5.30
C HIS A 66 -0.57 0.82 -4.22
N ARG A 67 0.63 0.33 -4.04
CA ARG A 67 0.91 -0.67 -3.00
C ARG A 67 2.24 -0.41 -2.31
N LEU A 68 2.32 -0.86 -1.07
CA LEU A 68 3.57 -1.08 -0.34
C LEU A 68 3.85 -2.58 -0.31
N ASP A 69 5.11 -2.96 -0.28
CA ASP A 69 5.50 -4.35 -0.09
C ASP A 69 5.12 -4.84 1.31
N LYS A 70 5.09 -6.16 1.50
CA LYS A 70 4.68 -6.77 2.77
C LYS A 70 5.46 -6.19 3.95
N ASP A 71 6.77 -6.10 3.82
CA ASP A 71 7.67 -5.69 4.90
C ASP A 71 7.95 -4.18 4.94
N THR A 72 7.27 -3.41 4.08
CA THR A 72 7.31 -1.95 4.10
C THR A 72 6.12 -1.44 4.90
N SER A 73 6.38 -0.67 5.94
CA SER A 73 5.36 0.07 6.68
C SER A 73 5.18 1.49 6.11
N GLY A 74 4.06 2.12 6.44
CA GLY A 74 3.81 3.53 6.11
C GLY A 74 2.48 3.79 5.46
N LEU A 75 2.34 5.01 4.93
CA LEU A 75 1.08 5.52 4.43
C LEU A 75 0.66 4.88 3.11
N MET A 76 -0.60 4.49 3.06
CA MET A 76 -1.29 4.05 1.84
C MET A 76 -2.59 4.82 1.69
N VAL A 77 -2.87 5.31 0.49
CA VAL A 77 -4.17 5.86 0.11
C VAL A 77 -4.96 4.82 -0.69
N LEU A 78 -6.25 4.68 -0.36
CA LEU A 78 -7.18 3.83 -1.10
C LEU A 78 -8.39 4.67 -1.53
N ALA A 79 -8.93 4.34 -2.70
CA ALA A 79 -10.11 5.02 -3.24
C ALA A 79 -11.41 4.40 -2.70
N LYS A 80 -12.41 5.24 -2.37
CA LYS A 80 -13.72 4.80 -1.90
C LYS A 80 -14.77 4.77 -3.02
N ASN A 81 -14.54 5.51 -4.12
CA ASN A 81 -15.44 5.58 -5.25
C ASN A 81 -14.67 5.66 -6.59
N LEU A 82 -15.38 5.53 -7.70
CA LEU A 82 -14.80 5.51 -9.06
C LEU A 82 -14.08 6.83 -9.41
N PHE A 83 -14.62 7.96 -8.97
CA PHE A 83 -14.03 9.27 -9.27
C PHE A 83 -12.63 9.40 -8.66
N SER A 84 -12.51 9.14 -7.36
CA SER A 84 -11.22 9.16 -6.67
C SER A 84 -10.26 8.09 -7.18
N TYR A 85 -10.78 6.90 -7.53
CA TYR A 85 -9.98 5.82 -8.11
C TYR A 85 -9.28 6.27 -9.40
N LYS A 86 -10.06 6.79 -10.38
CA LYS A 86 -9.50 7.26 -11.66
C LYS A 86 -8.52 8.41 -11.46
N SER A 87 -8.86 9.37 -10.61
CA SER A 87 -8.01 10.52 -10.31
C SER A 87 -6.67 10.09 -9.71
N LEU A 88 -6.70 9.22 -8.69
CA LEU A 88 -5.48 8.74 -8.03
C LEU A 88 -4.63 7.88 -8.96
N ILE A 89 -5.23 6.97 -9.74
CA ILE A 89 -4.49 6.17 -10.74
C ILE A 89 -3.74 7.09 -11.70
N SER A 90 -4.39 8.13 -12.24
CA SER A 90 -3.73 9.11 -13.12
C SER A 90 -2.58 9.81 -12.41
N GLN A 91 -2.77 10.27 -11.17
CA GLN A 91 -1.72 10.97 -10.42
C GLN A 91 -0.50 10.08 -10.15
N PHE A 92 -0.72 8.80 -9.81
CA PHE A 92 0.38 7.84 -9.63
C PHE A 92 1.08 7.51 -10.95
N HIS A 93 0.32 7.31 -12.04
CA HIS A 93 0.85 7.07 -13.39
C HIS A 93 1.71 8.25 -13.86
N ASP A 94 1.21 9.47 -13.71
CA ASP A 94 1.88 10.70 -14.14
C ASP A 94 3.00 11.15 -13.18
N ARG A 95 3.31 10.35 -12.16
CA ARG A 95 4.34 10.64 -11.15
C ARG A 95 4.13 11.96 -10.40
N LYS A 96 2.87 12.40 -10.26
CA LYS A 96 2.52 13.62 -9.52
C LYS A 96 2.54 13.44 -8.00
N VAL A 97 2.48 12.19 -7.53
CA VAL A 97 2.54 11.87 -6.11
C VAL A 97 3.99 11.85 -5.63
N ILE A 98 4.31 12.69 -4.67
CA ILE A 98 5.63 12.72 -4.02
C ILE A 98 5.69 11.56 -3.01
N LYS A 99 6.70 10.70 -3.15
CA LYS A 99 6.91 9.56 -2.26
C LYS A 99 8.22 9.72 -1.51
N VAL A 100 8.13 9.69 -0.18
CA VAL A 100 9.31 9.80 0.71
C VAL A 100 9.39 8.52 1.54
N TYR A 101 10.57 7.89 1.55
CA TYR A 101 10.83 6.68 2.31
C TYR A 101 12.06 6.87 3.21
N LYS A 102 12.03 6.21 4.37
CA LYS A 102 13.21 6.00 5.21
C LYS A 102 13.61 4.54 5.11
N ALA A 103 14.90 4.29 4.93
CA ALA A 103 15.44 2.94 4.85
C ALA A 103 16.73 2.83 5.65
N TYR A 104 16.97 1.66 6.24
CA TYR A 104 18.25 1.31 6.80
C TYR A 104 19.06 0.56 5.74
N CYS A 105 20.30 0.96 5.54
CA CYS A 105 21.21 0.29 4.62
C CYS A 105 22.55 -0.02 5.31
N TRP A 106 23.27 -0.98 4.78
CA TRP A 106 24.63 -1.28 5.22
C TRP A 106 25.60 -0.25 4.67
N GLY A 107 26.52 0.21 5.51
CA GLY A 107 27.55 1.18 5.13
C GLY A 107 27.04 2.61 5.05
N ILE A 108 27.91 3.48 4.57
CA ILE A 108 27.63 4.91 4.37
C ILE A 108 27.63 5.17 2.86
N PRO A 109 26.54 5.70 2.29
CA PRO A 109 26.51 6.08 0.89
C PRO A 109 27.55 7.16 0.58
N ILE A 110 28.28 6.99 -0.51
CA ILE A 110 29.21 7.99 -1.02
C ILE A 110 28.84 8.26 -2.48
N PRO A 111 28.39 9.47 -2.84
CA PRO A 111 28.14 10.65 -1.97
C PRO A 111 26.95 10.46 -1.02
N ILE A 112 26.91 11.25 0.06
CA ILE A 112 25.83 11.18 1.08
C ILE A 112 24.45 11.50 0.48
N ALA A 113 24.39 12.28 -0.59
CA ALA A 113 23.18 12.61 -1.32
C ALA A 113 23.43 12.49 -2.82
N GLY A 114 22.43 12.06 -3.56
CA GLY A 114 22.52 11.89 -5.01
C GLY A 114 21.23 11.33 -5.61
N THR A 115 21.25 11.16 -6.93
CA THR A 115 20.14 10.56 -7.69
C THR A 115 20.62 9.26 -8.31
N ILE A 116 19.82 8.21 -8.17
CA ILE A 116 20.00 6.94 -8.88
C ILE A 116 18.87 6.83 -9.90
N ASP A 117 19.19 7.01 -11.17
CA ASP A 117 18.27 6.89 -12.29
C ASP A 117 18.67 5.68 -13.16
N LYS A 118 18.52 4.49 -12.59
CA LYS A 118 18.80 3.23 -13.28
C LYS A 118 17.60 2.29 -13.19
N PRO A 119 17.33 1.52 -14.24
CA PRO A 119 16.26 0.52 -14.19
C PRO A 119 16.59 -0.58 -13.17
N ILE A 120 15.57 -1.00 -12.41
CA ILE A 120 15.68 -2.13 -11.48
C ILE A 120 15.22 -3.39 -12.22
N SER A 121 16.09 -4.39 -12.35
CA SER A 121 15.74 -5.68 -12.94
C SER A 121 15.61 -6.77 -11.88
N ASN A 122 14.61 -7.66 -12.05
CA ASN A 122 14.52 -8.88 -11.26
C ASN A 122 15.53 -9.90 -11.78
N TYR A 123 16.56 -10.19 -11.01
CA TYR A 123 17.63 -11.13 -11.39
C TYR A 123 17.11 -12.56 -11.64
N LEU A 124 15.97 -12.91 -11.06
CA LEU A 124 15.35 -14.23 -11.16
C LEU A 124 14.66 -14.53 -12.52
N ASN A 125 14.49 -13.56 -13.39
CA ASN A 125 13.82 -13.71 -14.68
C ASN A 125 14.77 -13.70 -15.89
N ARG A 126 16.08 -13.82 -15.71
CA ARG A 126 16.96 -14.18 -16.81
C ARG A 126 16.81 -15.68 -17.08
N LYS A 127 15.78 -16.07 -17.83
CA LYS A 127 15.83 -17.32 -18.59
C LYS A 127 17.04 -17.22 -19.53
N LYS A 128 17.92 -18.20 -19.38
CA LYS A 128 19.01 -18.49 -20.32
C LYS A 128 18.44 -18.71 -21.72
#